data_052c323e0faf235c15b2a8943a5c555d
#
_entry.id   052c323e0faf235c15b2a8943a5c555d
#
_cell.length_a   1.000
_cell.length_b   1.000
_cell.length_c   1.000
_cell.angle_alpha   90.00
_cell.angle_beta   90.00
_cell.angle_gamma   90.00
#
_symmetry.space_group_name_H-M   'P 1'
#
loop_
_entity.id
_entity.type
_entity.pdbx_description
1 polymer ?
#
loop_
_entity_poly.entity_id
_entity_poly.type
_entity_poly.pdbx_seq_one_letter_code
_entity_poly.pdbx_strand_id
1 'polypeptide(L)'
;AEGGAPLKMRLLKGCNLEMETVISSLRGWPNPILSTKTEVDANYLHILERALLPENAKALHIGVASHNLFTIAYAYLLSQKNNSSEYMTFEMLEGMADHVWRAQSQLGNHIILYAPVVKDEHFLNAISYLVRRMDENTAPDNFLTHSFNLKPGTDTWNFLQKQFEEAYHKKDSVS
;
A
#
# COMPACT_ATOMS: atom_id res chain seq x y z
N ALA A 1 -4.88 25.02 -1.70
CA ALA A 1 -3.65 25.75 -1.38
C ALA A 1 -3.52 26.92 -2.35
N GLU A 2 -3.56 28.12 -1.84
CA GLU A 2 -3.38 29.31 -2.65
C GLU A 2 -1.93 29.36 -3.16
N GLY A 3 -1.71 29.10 -4.45
CA GLY A 3 -0.44 29.33 -5.15
C GLY A 3 0.67 28.31 -4.94
N GLY A 4 0.42 27.14 -4.32
CA GLY A 4 1.39 26.08 -4.13
C GLY A 4 1.39 25.03 -5.25
N ALA A 5 2.53 24.36 -5.48
CA ALA A 5 2.58 23.16 -6.31
C ALA A 5 1.94 21.96 -5.59
N PRO A 6 1.30 21.02 -6.30
CA PRO A 6 0.77 19.81 -5.69
C PRO A 6 1.90 18.94 -5.14
N LEU A 7 1.61 18.25 -4.04
CA LEU A 7 2.53 17.29 -3.45
C LEU A 7 2.21 15.89 -3.96
N LYS A 8 3.23 15.07 -4.17
CA LYS A 8 3.08 13.63 -4.41
C LYS A 8 3.40 12.87 -3.12
N MET A 9 2.45 12.09 -2.63
CA MET A 9 2.63 11.22 -1.46
C MET A 9 2.45 9.76 -1.87
N ARG A 10 3.38 8.92 -1.43
CA ARG A 10 3.23 7.46 -1.51
C ARG A 10 2.60 6.96 -0.21
N LEU A 11 1.48 6.27 -0.35
CA LEU A 11 0.81 5.59 0.76
C LEU A 11 1.17 4.11 0.72
N LEU A 12 1.77 3.62 1.80
CA LEU A 12 2.20 2.22 1.94
C LEU A 12 1.93 1.72 3.35
N LYS A 13 1.96 0.39 3.53
CA LYS A 13 1.68 -0.30 4.80
C LYS A 13 2.96 -0.92 5.35
N GLY A 14 3.18 -0.79 6.66
CA GLY A 14 4.08 -1.68 7.39
C GLY A 14 5.56 -1.55 7.11
N CYS A 15 6.06 -0.43 6.62
CA CYS A 15 7.49 -0.22 6.43
C CYS A 15 8.22 -0.12 7.78
N ASN A 16 9.30 -0.89 7.94
CA ASN A 16 10.23 -0.82 9.08
C ASN A 16 9.60 -1.04 10.48
N LEU A 17 8.51 -1.79 10.58
CA LEU A 17 7.79 -2.03 11.84
C LEU A 17 8.71 -2.49 12.98
N GLU A 18 9.53 -3.50 12.72
CA GLU A 18 10.43 -4.07 13.73
C GLU A 18 11.50 -3.08 14.17
N MET A 19 12.09 -2.37 13.22
CA MET A 19 13.12 -1.37 13.50
C MET A 19 12.58 -0.20 14.34
N GLU A 20 11.40 0.30 14.02
CA GLU A 20 10.75 1.37 14.78
C GLU A 20 10.41 0.92 16.19
N THR A 21 9.92 -0.31 16.36
CA THR A 21 9.64 -0.91 17.66
C THR A 21 10.90 -1.02 18.51
N VAL A 22 12.01 -1.50 17.94
CA VAL A 22 13.29 -1.62 18.64
C VAL A 22 13.84 -0.27 19.02
N ILE A 23 13.86 0.69 18.09
CA ILE A 23 14.37 2.06 18.36
C ILE A 23 13.56 2.73 19.45
N SER A 24 12.23 2.66 19.39
CA SER A 24 11.34 3.24 20.39
C SER A 24 11.59 2.64 21.77
N SER A 25 11.74 1.31 21.86
CA SER A 25 12.06 0.60 23.09
C SER A 25 13.41 1.03 23.68
N LEU A 26 14.46 1.10 22.85
CA LEU A 26 15.80 1.51 23.28
C LEU A 26 15.86 2.96 23.77
N ARG A 27 15.03 3.83 23.23
CA ARG A 27 14.98 5.26 23.55
C ARG A 27 13.93 5.63 24.60
N GLY A 28 13.12 4.68 25.04
CA GLY A 28 12.02 4.91 25.97
C GLY A 28 10.92 5.81 25.34
N TRP A 29 10.78 5.81 24.04
CA TRP A 29 9.74 6.55 23.33
C TRP A 29 8.44 5.74 23.22
N PRO A 30 7.27 6.39 23.12
CA PRO A 30 6.06 5.71 22.71
C PRO A 30 6.26 5.05 21.35
N ASN A 31 5.79 3.79 21.20
CA ASN A 31 5.86 3.11 19.92
C ASN A 31 4.95 3.83 18.90
N PRO A 32 5.48 4.36 17.78
CA PRO A 32 4.69 5.09 16.80
C PRO A 32 3.84 4.18 15.90
N ILE A 33 3.96 2.87 16.08
CA ILE A 33 3.35 1.86 15.20
C ILE A 33 2.01 1.41 15.76
N LEU A 34 1.02 1.30 14.88
CA LEU A 34 -0.27 0.68 15.20
C LEU A 34 -0.07 -0.80 15.57
N SER A 35 -0.78 -1.25 16.60
CA SER A 35 -0.49 -2.53 17.26
C SER A 35 -0.93 -3.76 16.47
N THR A 36 -1.88 -3.61 15.56
CA THR A 36 -2.41 -4.74 14.79
C THR A 36 -2.43 -4.46 13.29
N LYS A 37 -2.34 -5.54 12.49
CA LYS A 37 -2.48 -5.45 11.03
C LYS A 37 -3.80 -4.81 10.62
N THR A 38 -4.89 -5.14 11.29
CA THR A 38 -6.21 -4.55 11.00
C THR A 38 -6.23 -3.04 11.21
N GLU A 39 -5.55 -2.52 12.25
CA GLU A 39 -5.42 -1.07 12.47
C GLU A 39 -4.55 -0.40 11.41
N VAL A 40 -3.46 -1.02 11.00
CA VAL A 40 -2.61 -0.52 9.91
C VAL A 40 -3.41 -0.47 8.60
N ASP A 41 -4.14 -1.53 8.29
CA ASP A 41 -5.00 -1.58 7.10
C ASP A 41 -6.12 -0.55 7.17
N ALA A 42 -6.76 -0.38 8.32
CA ALA A 42 -7.81 0.61 8.56
C ALA A 42 -7.31 2.05 8.38
N ASN A 43 -6.16 2.37 8.99
CA ASN A 43 -5.52 3.68 8.83
C ASN A 43 -5.13 3.97 7.37
N TYR A 44 -4.64 2.95 6.66
CA TYR A 44 -4.36 3.07 5.23
C TYR A 44 -5.61 3.46 4.44
N LEU A 45 -6.74 2.79 4.68
CA LEU A 45 -8.01 3.09 4.01
C LEU A 45 -8.52 4.49 4.38
N HIS A 46 -8.40 4.88 5.64
CA HIS A 46 -8.76 6.21 6.11
C HIS A 46 -8.00 7.32 5.38
N ILE A 47 -6.67 7.19 5.31
CA ILE A 47 -5.81 8.15 4.60
C ILE A 47 -6.13 8.17 3.10
N LEU A 48 -6.33 6.99 2.50
CA LEU A 48 -6.67 6.86 1.09
C LEU A 48 -7.97 7.58 0.75
N GLU A 49 -9.02 7.39 1.56
CA GLU A 49 -10.31 8.07 1.36
C GLU A 49 -10.16 9.59 1.43
N ARG A 50 -9.45 10.09 2.44
CA ARG A 50 -9.22 11.52 2.59
C ARG A 50 -8.39 12.11 1.46
N ALA A 51 -7.37 11.40 0.99
CA ALA A 51 -6.52 11.86 -0.11
C ALA A 51 -7.29 11.94 -1.45
N LEU A 52 -8.23 11.01 -1.66
CA LEU A 52 -9.01 10.94 -2.90
C LEU A 52 -10.30 11.79 -2.87
N LEU A 53 -10.58 12.54 -1.79
CA LEU A 53 -11.64 13.54 -1.82
C LEU A 53 -11.33 14.61 -2.88
N PRO A 54 -12.32 15.09 -3.67
CA PRO A 54 -12.11 16.05 -4.75
C PRO A 54 -11.38 17.34 -4.32
N GLU A 55 -11.65 17.80 -3.11
CA GLU A 55 -11.02 18.99 -2.52
C GLU A 55 -9.55 18.78 -2.17
N ASN A 56 -9.15 17.55 -1.85
CA ASN A 56 -7.77 17.21 -1.46
C ASN A 56 -6.93 16.72 -2.64
N ALA A 57 -7.52 15.95 -3.55
CA ALA A 57 -6.81 15.26 -4.62
C ALA A 57 -6.02 16.20 -5.54
N LYS A 58 -6.53 17.41 -5.79
CA LYS A 58 -5.84 18.41 -6.59
C LYS A 58 -4.54 18.92 -5.96
N ALA A 59 -4.47 18.95 -4.65
CA ALA A 59 -3.30 19.42 -3.92
C ALA A 59 -2.39 18.28 -3.46
N LEU A 60 -2.94 17.07 -3.31
CA LEU A 60 -2.24 15.88 -2.84
C LEU A 60 -2.43 14.72 -3.81
N HIS A 61 -1.50 14.56 -4.73
CA HIS A 61 -1.48 13.39 -5.60
C HIS A 61 -1.03 12.16 -4.82
N ILE A 62 -1.75 11.05 -4.95
CA ILE A 62 -1.47 9.86 -4.15
C ILE A 62 -0.94 8.71 -4.98
N GLY A 63 0.14 8.10 -4.50
CA GLY A 63 0.65 6.82 -4.98
C GLY A 63 0.15 5.70 -4.07
N VAL A 64 -0.71 4.84 -4.58
CA VAL A 64 -1.28 3.69 -3.89
C VAL A 64 -0.30 2.53 -3.99
N ALA A 65 0.56 2.38 -2.97
CA ALA A 65 1.55 1.30 -2.93
C ALA A 65 0.94 0.06 -2.27
N SER A 66 0.48 -0.88 -3.08
CA SER A 66 -0.14 -2.11 -2.60
C SER A 66 -0.14 -3.19 -3.67
N HIS A 67 0.00 -4.46 -3.24
CA HIS A 67 -0.26 -5.66 -4.05
C HIS A 67 -1.59 -6.34 -3.66
N ASN A 68 -2.27 -5.85 -2.62
CA ASN A 68 -3.53 -6.40 -2.17
C ASN A 68 -4.67 -6.02 -3.12
N LEU A 69 -5.27 -7.03 -3.76
CA LEU A 69 -6.32 -6.85 -4.77
C LEU A 69 -7.54 -6.10 -4.23
N PHE A 70 -7.94 -6.33 -2.99
CA PHE A 70 -9.08 -5.64 -2.39
C PHE A 70 -8.78 -4.16 -2.19
N THR A 71 -7.58 -3.83 -1.72
CA THR A 71 -7.12 -2.44 -1.59
C THR A 71 -7.02 -1.74 -2.95
N ILE A 72 -6.48 -2.42 -3.96
CA ILE A 72 -6.35 -1.91 -5.33
C ILE A 72 -7.74 -1.64 -5.93
N ALA A 73 -8.65 -2.62 -5.85
CA ALA A 73 -10.01 -2.48 -6.36
C ALA A 73 -10.75 -1.34 -5.66
N TYR A 74 -10.62 -1.24 -4.34
CA TYR A 74 -11.22 -0.17 -3.57
C TYR A 74 -10.70 1.21 -3.99
N ALA A 75 -9.37 1.38 -4.10
CA ALA A 75 -8.76 2.62 -4.54
C ALA A 75 -9.24 3.02 -5.95
N TYR A 76 -9.29 2.05 -6.87
CA TYR A 76 -9.80 2.27 -8.21
C TYR A 76 -11.24 2.77 -8.21
N LEU A 77 -12.16 2.05 -7.55
CA LEU A 77 -13.58 2.41 -7.51
C LEU A 77 -13.80 3.76 -6.81
N LEU A 78 -13.08 4.03 -5.74
CA LEU A 78 -13.14 5.29 -5.00
C LEU A 78 -12.67 6.47 -5.86
N SER A 79 -11.57 6.30 -6.60
CA SER A 79 -11.05 7.34 -7.48
C SER A 79 -12.00 7.66 -8.63
N GLN A 80 -12.68 6.65 -9.19
CA GLN A 80 -13.72 6.84 -10.20
C GLN A 80 -14.93 7.58 -9.62
N LYS A 81 -15.42 7.15 -8.46
CA LYS A 81 -16.54 7.77 -7.76
C LYS A 81 -16.30 9.26 -7.48
N ASN A 82 -15.09 9.61 -7.09
CA ASN A 82 -14.72 10.97 -6.71
C ASN A 82 -14.16 11.81 -7.87
N ASN A 83 -14.08 11.26 -9.09
CA ASN A 83 -13.45 11.90 -10.24
C ASN A 83 -12.01 12.37 -9.95
N SER A 84 -11.25 11.56 -9.22
CA SER A 84 -9.88 11.85 -8.75
C SER A 84 -8.82 10.92 -9.34
N SER A 85 -9.15 10.14 -10.37
CA SER A 85 -8.26 9.15 -10.97
C SER A 85 -6.99 9.76 -11.58
N GLU A 86 -7.05 10.97 -12.10
CA GLU A 86 -5.88 11.69 -12.66
C GLU A 86 -4.84 12.06 -11.60
N TYR A 87 -5.24 12.12 -10.31
CA TYR A 87 -4.38 12.45 -9.18
C TYR A 87 -3.85 11.21 -8.45
N MET A 88 -4.15 10.01 -8.97
CA MET A 88 -3.76 8.74 -8.37
C MET A 88 -2.86 7.93 -9.30
N THR A 89 -1.86 7.28 -8.73
CA THR A 89 -1.07 6.25 -9.41
C THR A 89 -1.05 4.99 -8.57
N PHE A 90 -1.03 3.81 -9.21
CA PHE A 90 -0.69 2.59 -8.51
C PHE A 90 0.82 2.39 -8.52
N GLU A 91 1.38 1.99 -7.38
CA GLU A 91 2.81 1.80 -7.21
C GLU A 91 3.07 0.37 -6.75
N MET A 92 3.82 -0.38 -7.56
CA MET A 92 4.01 -1.82 -7.35
C MET A 92 5.50 -2.16 -7.47
N LEU A 93 5.92 -3.24 -6.83
CA LEU A 93 7.27 -3.75 -6.98
C LEU A 93 7.38 -4.54 -8.28
N GLU A 94 8.41 -4.25 -9.06
CA GLU A 94 8.72 -5.02 -10.27
C GLU A 94 9.06 -6.47 -9.91
N GLY A 95 8.63 -7.41 -10.76
CA GLY A 95 8.82 -8.85 -10.56
C GLY A 95 7.89 -9.48 -9.51
N MET A 96 7.01 -8.68 -8.90
CA MET A 96 6.01 -9.18 -7.95
C MET A 96 4.61 -8.93 -8.51
N ALA A 97 3.81 -9.99 -8.63
CA ALA A 97 2.43 -9.93 -9.11
C ALA A 97 2.26 -9.21 -10.48
N ASP A 98 3.08 -9.56 -11.46
CA ASP A 98 3.09 -8.96 -12.80
C ASP A 98 1.72 -8.99 -13.49
N HIS A 99 0.92 -10.02 -13.26
CA HIS A 99 -0.43 -10.13 -13.79
C HIS A 99 -1.36 -9.03 -13.24
N VAL A 100 -1.13 -8.55 -12.03
CA VAL A 100 -1.95 -7.49 -11.40
C VAL A 100 -1.67 -6.14 -12.03
N TRP A 101 -0.40 -5.73 -12.15
CA TRP A 101 -0.09 -4.43 -12.75
C TRP A 101 -0.46 -4.39 -14.23
N ARG A 102 -0.32 -5.51 -14.97
CA ARG A 102 -0.76 -5.59 -16.37
C ARG A 102 -2.27 -5.41 -16.50
N ALA A 103 -3.05 -6.05 -15.63
CA ALA A 103 -4.50 -5.85 -15.59
C ALA A 103 -4.87 -4.39 -15.27
N GLN A 104 -4.20 -3.76 -14.30
CA GLN A 104 -4.41 -2.35 -13.98
C GLN A 104 -4.07 -1.42 -15.15
N SER A 105 -2.98 -1.69 -15.86
CA SER A 105 -2.60 -0.94 -17.07
C SER A 105 -3.64 -1.06 -18.18
N GLN A 106 -4.23 -2.26 -18.38
CA GLN A 106 -5.31 -2.47 -19.35
C GLN A 106 -6.60 -1.70 -18.99
N LEU A 107 -6.83 -1.45 -17.71
CA LEU A 107 -7.92 -0.59 -17.22
C LEU A 107 -7.63 0.92 -17.37
N GLY A 108 -6.49 1.28 -17.96
CA GLY A 108 -6.09 2.68 -18.17
C GLY A 108 -5.50 3.37 -16.94
N ASN A 109 -5.15 2.62 -15.90
CA ASN A 109 -4.55 3.19 -14.70
C ASN A 109 -3.08 3.56 -14.91
N HIS A 110 -2.64 4.64 -14.28
CA HIS A 110 -1.23 5.01 -14.22
C HIS A 110 -0.48 4.12 -13.22
N ILE A 111 0.56 3.43 -13.70
CA ILE A 111 1.35 2.49 -12.90
C ILE A 111 2.80 2.98 -12.80
N ILE A 112 3.35 2.91 -11.60
CA ILE A 112 4.79 3.07 -11.35
C ILE A 112 5.32 1.75 -10.82
N LEU A 113 6.28 1.16 -11.53
CA LEU A 113 6.99 -0.03 -11.07
C LEU A 113 8.28 0.39 -10.37
N TYR A 114 8.49 -0.15 -9.19
CA TYR A 114 9.67 0.09 -8.37
C TYR A 114 10.67 -1.05 -8.51
N ALA A 115 11.87 -0.69 -8.92
CA ALA A 115 13.04 -1.56 -8.89
C ALA A 115 14.23 -0.80 -8.29
N PRO A 116 15.16 -1.46 -7.59
CA PRO A 116 16.38 -0.81 -7.14
C PRO A 116 17.27 -0.50 -8.37
N VAL A 117 17.50 0.78 -8.60
CA VAL A 117 18.44 1.25 -9.63
C VAL A 117 19.65 1.85 -8.93
N VAL A 118 20.80 1.17 -9.02
CA VAL A 118 22.02 1.55 -8.33
C VAL A 118 23.21 1.44 -9.29
N LYS A 119 24.28 2.17 -8.97
CA LYS A 119 25.59 1.95 -9.61
C LYS A 119 26.22 0.67 -9.09
N ASP A 120 27.14 0.07 -9.84
CA ASP A 120 27.83 -1.18 -9.48
C ASP A 120 28.48 -1.14 -8.09
N GLU A 121 29.06 -0.01 -7.71
CA GLU A 121 29.64 0.24 -6.38
C GLU A 121 28.64 0.14 -5.22
N HIS A 122 27.34 0.25 -5.52
CA HIS A 122 26.24 0.19 -4.55
C HIS A 122 25.36 -1.07 -4.69
N PHE A 123 25.84 -2.08 -5.43
CA PHE A 123 25.09 -3.30 -5.71
C PHE A 123 24.60 -4.03 -4.44
N LEU A 124 25.44 -4.05 -3.39
CA LEU A 124 25.04 -4.64 -2.09
C LEU A 124 23.83 -3.94 -1.46
N ASN A 125 23.64 -2.66 -1.69
CA ASN A 125 22.46 -1.93 -1.21
C ASN A 125 21.18 -2.40 -1.93
N ALA A 126 21.28 -2.69 -3.23
CA ALA A 126 20.17 -3.25 -4.00
C ALA A 126 19.81 -4.66 -3.50
N ILE A 127 20.80 -5.51 -3.23
CA ILE A 127 20.57 -6.83 -2.64
C ILE A 127 19.89 -6.71 -1.28
N SER A 128 20.40 -5.87 -0.40
CA SER A 128 19.82 -5.65 0.94
C SER A 128 18.38 -5.13 0.86
N TYR A 129 18.08 -4.26 -0.11
CA TYR A 129 16.72 -3.80 -0.38
C TYR A 129 15.80 -4.96 -0.79
N LEU A 130 16.23 -5.79 -1.74
CA LEU A 130 15.43 -6.92 -2.24
C LEU A 130 15.20 -7.98 -1.17
N VAL A 131 16.22 -8.31 -0.37
CA VAL A 131 16.09 -9.28 0.74
C VAL A 131 15.00 -8.83 1.72
N ARG A 132 15.03 -7.57 2.16
CA ARG A 132 13.99 -7.05 3.05
C ARG A 132 12.60 -7.10 2.43
N ARG A 133 12.47 -6.82 1.13
CA ARG A 133 11.18 -6.93 0.43
C ARG A 133 10.70 -8.37 0.38
N MET A 134 11.60 -9.32 0.15
CA MET A 134 11.25 -10.75 0.16
C MET A 134 10.78 -11.21 1.54
N ASP A 135 11.48 -10.84 2.59
CA ASP A 135 11.10 -11.18 3.96
C ASP A 135 9.72 -10.62 4.31
N GLU A 136 9.46 -9.34 4.01
CA GLU A 136 8.15 -8.72 4.24
C GLU A 136 7.04 -9.41 3.45
N ASN A 137 7.30 -9.81 2.20
CA ASN A 137 6.30 -10.41 1.32
C ASN A 137 6.03 -11.90 1.63
N THR A 138 6.89 -12.56 2.39
CA THR A 138 6.72 -13.95 2.83
C THR A 138 6.07 -14.07 4.22
N ALA A 139 5.82 -12.96 4.91
CA ALA A 139 5.13 -12.96 6.19
C ALA A 139 3.73 -13.61 6.06
N PRO A 140 3.31 -14.44 7.02
CA PRO A 140 2.06 -15.23 6.93
C PRO A 140 0.79 -14.37 6.75
N ASP A 141 0.80 -13.15 7.22
CA ASP A 141 -0.31 -12.19 7.13
C ASP A 141 -0.23 -11.28 5.90
N ASN A 142 0.83 -11.40 5.09
CA ASN A 142 0.97 -10.63 3.87
C ASN A 142 0.08 -11.21 2.75
N PHE A 143 -0.61 -10.34 2.04
CA PHE A 143 -1.48 -10.72 0.93
C PHE A 143 -0.77 -11.56 -0.14
N LEU A 144 0.49 -11.22 -0.47
CA LEU A 144 1.25 -11.92 -1.53
C LEU A 144 1.47 -13.40 -1.23
N THR A 145 1.60 -13.78 0.05
CA THR A 145 1.72 -15.19 0.47
C THR A 145 0.50 -16.02 0.02
N HIS A 146 -0.66 -15.38 -0.05
CA HIS A 146 -1.93 -16.01 -0.41
C HIS A 146 -2.34 -15.77 -1.87
N SER A 147 -1.61 -14.94 -2.62
CA SER A 147 -2.03 -14.48 -3.96
C SER A 147 -1.88 -15.55 -5.05
N PHE A 148 -1.03 -16.55 -4.85
CA PHE A 148 -0.85 -17.64 -5.80
C PHE A 148 -2.10 -18.51 -5.86
N ASN A 149 -2.69 -18.64 -7.07
CA ASN A 149 -3.93 -19.39 -7.30
C ASN A 149 -5.17 -18.85 -6.57
N LEU A 150 -5.16 -17.59 -6.16
CA LEU A 150 -6.31 -16.96 -5.52
C LEU A 150 -7.52 -16.95 -6.48
N LYS A 151 -8.62 -17.55 -6.05
CA LYS A 151 -9.87 -17.63 -6.84
C LYS A 151 -11.04 -17.14 -5.98
N PRO A 152 -11.97 -16.37 -6.56
CA PRO A 152 -13.19 -15.95 -5.87
C PRO A 152 -13.97 -17.16 -5.31
N GLY A 153 -14.47 -17.01 -4.09
CA GLY A 153 -15.28 -18.03 -3.41
C GLY A 153 -14.51 -19.15 -2.72
N THR A 154 -13.17 -19.16 -2.78
CA THR A 154 -12.36 -20.09 -1.99
C THR A 154 -12.23 -19.60 -0.54
N ASP A 155 -11.88 -20.51 0.39
CA ASP A 155 -11.67 -20.16 1.81
C ASP A 155 -10.60 -19.07 1.97
N THR A 156 -9.52 -19.14 1.19
CA THR A 156 -8.47 -18.12 1.16
C THR A 156 -9.01 -16.77 0.70
N TRP A 157 -9.84 -16.75 -0.35
CA TRP A 157 -10.49 -15.52 -0.80
C TRP A 157 -11.39 -14.92 0.29
N ASN A 158 -12.24 -15.75 0.89
CA ASN A 158 -13.17 -15.33 1.93
C ASN A 158 -12.43 -14.80 3.16
N PHE A 159 -11.32 -15.43 3.54
CA PHE A 159 -10.44 -14.96 4.62
C PHE A 159 -9.87 -13.58 4.34
N LEU A 160 -9.29 -13.36 3.16
CA LEU A 160 -8.70 -12.08 2.76
C LEU A 160 -9.77 -10.99 2.61
N GLN A 161 -10.94 -11.33 2.08
CA GLN A 161 -12.08 -10.43 1.99
C GLN A 161 -12.52 -9.98 3.39
N LYS A 162 -12.67 -10.91 4.31
CA LYS A 162 -13.05 -10.62 5.69
C LYS A 162 -12.03 -9.69 6.38
N GLN A 163 -10.73 -9.93 6.19
CA GLN A 163 -9.69 -9.03 6.70
C GLN A 163 -9.87 -7.59 6.16
N PHE A 164 -10.15 -7.46 4.87
CA PHE A 164 -10.40 -6.14 4.27
C PHE A 164 -11.65 -5.49 4.85
N GLU A 165 -12.75 -6.22 4.98
CA GLU A 165 -14.02 -5.73 5.54
C GLU A 165 -13.86 -5.27 7.00
N GLU A 166 -13.14 -6.03 7.83
CA GLU A 166 -12.82 -5.66 9.21
C GLU A 166 -12.02 -4.34 9.28
N ALA A 167 -11.01 -4.19 8.42
CA ALA A 167 -10.25 -2.95 8.33
C ALA A 167 -11.13 -1.77 7.85
N TYR A 168 -11.99 -2.02 6.87
CA TYR A 168 -12.91 -1.01 6.36
C TYR A 168 -13.87 -0.50 7.44
N HIS A 169 -14.43 -1.38 8.25
CA HIS A 169 -15.33 -0.99 9.34
C HIS A 169 -14.62 -0.22 10.47
N LYS A 170 -13.32 -0.46 10.65
CA LYS A 170 -12.52 0.23 11.68
C LYS A 170 -11.90 1.55 11.22
N LYS A 171 -11.89 1.87 9.93
CA LYS A 171 -11.11 2.99 9.37
C LYS A 171 -11.40 4.36 9.99
N ASP A 172 -12.62 4.59 10.47
CA ASP A 172 -13.02 5.87 11.06
C ASP A 172 -12.78 5.93 12.58
N SER A 173 -12.35 4.83 13.19
CA SER A 173 -12.06 4.72 14.63
C SER A 173 -10.57 4.64 14.95
N VAL A 174 -9.71 4.57 13.95
CA VAL A 174 -8.25 4.57 14.13
C VAL A 174 -7.78 6.03 14.26
N SER A 175 -7.19 6.36 15.40
CA SER A 175 -6.67 7.70 15.74
C SER A 175 -5.17 7.62 16.01
#